data_855821d58a41c1b0525b31fee6d7baea
#
_entry.id   855821d58a41c1b0525b31fee6d7baea
#
_cell.length_a   1.000
_cell.length_b   1.000
_cell.length_c   1.000
_cell.angle_alpha   90.00
_cell.angle_beta   90.00
_cell.angle_gamma   90.00
#
_symmetry.space_group_name_H-M   'P 1'
#
loop_
_entity.id
_entity.type
_entity.pdbx_description
1 polymer ?
#
loop_
_entity_poly.entity_id
_entity_poly.type
_entity_poly.pdbx_seq_one_letter_code
_entity_poly.pdbx_strand_id
1 'polypeptide(L)'
;AKEQPQLHLLSAAGEQALEKKAAEKAARKLPELSEDAQHSLTVLRRAKEYLDAKPELSAELSAAQRRKRAQLQSKPVYRYVALAIFVLGVAAAAYGLYSVFSHTGSYGVYFALFGFAAIFLFSSYNMLPTAHNNNNAIMKRADKAEAAMAEYVKHYPHGAFPVKSWYAHPIVLKRMMDAIEEGNAVTVPEALDAVKARLKSLNADVQVEQE
;
A
#
# COMPACT_ATOMS: atom_id res chain seq x y z
N ALA A 1 -44.95 3.14 -12.77
CA ALA A 1 -44.23 2.94 -14.04
C ALA A 1 -43.86 4.28 -14.68
N LYS A 2 -42.92 5.07 -14.12
CA LYS A 2 -42.42 6.32 -14.72
C LYS A 2 -41.05 6.75 -14.20
N GLU A 3 -40.06 5.84 -14.13
CA GLU A 3 -38.71 6.21 -13.66
C GLU A 3 -37.56 5.75 -14.58
N GLN A 4 -37.82 5.33 -15.82
CA GLN A 4 -36.75 4.87 -16.70
C GLN A 4 -36.09 5.90 -17.65
N PRO A 5 -36.53 7.13 -17.89
CA PRO A 5 -35.85 8.02 -18.82
C PRO A 5 -34.59 8.72 -18.27
N GLN A 6 -34.42 8.82 -16.95
CA GLN A 6 -33.30 9.58 -16.38
C GLN A 6 -31.96 8.81 -16.36
N LEU A 7 -31.99 7.49 -16.22
CA LEU A 7 -30.78 6.67 -16.25
C LEU A 7 -30.12 6.63 -17.64
N HIS A 8 -30.93 6.66 -18.71
CA HIS A 8 -30.43 6.68 -20.08
C HIS A 8 -29.79 8.01 -20.47
N LEU A 9 -30.26 9.13 -19.93
CA LEU A 9 -29.65 10.44 -20.16
C LEU A 9 -28.32 10.63 -19.43
N LEU A 10 -28.15 10.06 -18.25
CA LEU A 10 -26.90 10.10 -17.51
C LEU A 10 -25.82 9.22 -18.16
N SER A 11 -26.21 8.09 -18.76
CA SER A 11 -25.31 7.22 -19.51
C SER A 11 -24.81 7.91 -20.80
N ALA A 12 -25.73 8.53 -21.57
CA ALA A 12 -25.39 9.24 -22.80
C ALA A 12 -24.51 10.48 -22.56
N ALA A 13 -24.76 11.23 -21.47
CA ALA A 13 -23.93 12.36 -21.07
C ALA A 13 -22.52 11.91 -20.61
N GLY A 14 -22.43 10.75 -19.95
CA GLY A 14 -21.17 10.14 -19.55
C GLY A 14 -20.33 9.67 -20.75
N GLU A 15 -20.97 9.05 -21.73
CA GLU A 15 -20.32 8.62 -22.97
C GLU A 15 -19.84 9.82 -23.82
N GLN A 16 -20.65 10.84 -23.96
CA GLN A 16 -20.26 12.08 -24.65
C GLN A 16 -19.13 12.82 -23.96
N ALA A 17 -19.08 12.81 -22.62
CA ALA A 17 -17.99 13.41 -21.86
C ALA A 17 -16.67 12.60 -22.00
N LEU A 18 -16.76 11.27 -22.12
CA LEU A 18 -15.62 10.39 -22.40
C LEU A 18 -15.12 10.54 -23.83
N GLU A 19 -16.03 10.60 -24.81
CA GLU A 19 -15.69 10.87 -26.24
C GLU A 19 -15.07 12.26 -26.40
N LYS A 20 -15.61 13.28 -25.73
CA LYS A 20 -15.08 14.63 -25.79
C LYS A 20 -13.68 14.72 -25.17
N LYS A 21 -13.43 14.03 -24.05
CA LYS A 21 -12.10 13.90 -23.45
C LYS A 21 -11.13 13.09 -24.33
N ALA A 22 -11.62 12.06 -25.01
CA ALA A 22 -10.83 11.27 -25.94
C ALA A 22 -10.47 12.07 -27.20
N ALA A 23 -11.45 12.83 -27.76
CA ALA A 23 -11.25 13.72 -28.88
C ALA A 23 -10.33 14.92 -28.54
N GLU A 24 -10.46 15.49 -27.34
CA GLU A 24 -9.58 16.55 -26.85
C GLU A 24 -8.14 16.05 -26.60
N LYS A 25 -7.99 14.80 -26.14
CA LYS A 25 -6.70 14.13 -26.00
C LYS A 25 -6.07 13.82 -27.36
N ALA A 26 -6.87 13.45 -28.35
CA ALA A 26 -6.43 13.21 -29.74
C ALA A 26 -6.13 14.51 -30.49
N ALA A 27 -6.85 15.59 -30.21
CA ALA A 27 -6.63 16.92 -30.83
C ALA A 27 -5.46 17.69 -30.20
N ARG A 28 -4.98 17.30 -29.03
CA ARG A 28 -3.74 17.81 -28.47
C ARG A 28 -2.61 17.35 -29.38
N LYS A 29 -2.12 18.24 -30.26
CA LYS A 29 -0.87 17.99 -31.00
C LYS A 29 0.15 17.55 -29.97
N LEU A 30 0.55 16.25 -30.05
CA LEU A 30 1.66 15.75 -29.25
C LEU A 30 2.84 16.70 -29.54
N PRO A 31 3.47 17.29 -28.54
CA PRO A 31 4.69 18.07 -28.76
C PRO A 31 5.64 17.14 -29.51
N GLU A 32 6.33 17.67 -30.54
CA GLU A 32 7.39 16.93 -31.21
C GLU A 32 8.36 16.49 -30.11
N LEU A 33 8.32 15.21 -29.81
CA LEU A 33 9.13 14.61 -28.77
C LEU A 33 10.59 14.78 -29.15
N SER A 34 11.38 15.38 -28.28
CA SER A 34 12.81 15.49 -28.46
C SER A 34 13.44 14.10 -28.66
N GLU A 35 14.58 14.03 -29.32
CA GLU A 35 15.29 12.76 -29.54
C GLU A 35 15.53 12.01 -28.24
N ASP A 36 15.86 12.72 -27.15
CA ASP A 36 16.05 12.16 -25.81
C ASP A 36 14.76 11.55 -25.25
N ALA A 37 13.62 12.20 -25.47
CA ALA A 37 12.31 11.68 -25.02
C ALA A 37 11.93 10.42 -25.81
N GLN A 38 12.17 10.37 -27.14
CA GLN A 38 11.94 9.20 -27.97
C GLN A 38 12.84 8.03 -27.55
N HIS A 39 14.11 8.32 -27.25
CA HIS A 39 15.04 7.32 -26.71
C HIS A 39 14.54 6.76 -25.37
N SER A 40 14.16 7.63 -24.44
CA SER A 40 13.62 7.26 -23.14
C SER A 40 12.37 6.39 -23.25
N LEU A 41 11.44 6.73 -24.14
CA LEU A 41 10.25 5.91 -24.43
C LEU A 41 10.61 4.54 -24.97
N THR A 42 11.60 4.45 -25.85
CA THR A 42 12.06 3.17 -26.43
C THR A 42 12.65 2.27 -25.34
N VAL A 43 13.46 2.83 -24.44
CA VAL A 43 14.04 2.11 -23.30
C VAL A 43 12.95 1.61 -22.36
N LEU A 44 11.98 2.45 -22.00
CA LEU A 44 10.88 2.08 -21.13
C LEU A 44 9.94 1.03 -21.76
N ARG A 45 9.69 1.11 -23.05
CA ARG A 45 8.88 0.14 -23.77
C ARG A 45 9.52 -1.25 -23.76
N ARG A 46 10.81 -1.34 -24.07
CA ARG A 46 11.56 -2.61 -23.99
C ARG A 46 11.60 -3.18 -22.57
N ALA A 47 11.78 -2.32 -21.59
CA ALA A 47 11.76 -2.74 -20.19
C ALA A 47 10.38 -3.25 -19.77
N LYS A 48 9.30 -2.60 -20.24
CA LYS A 48 7.93 -3.06 -19.99
C LYS A 48 7.65 -4.42 -20.65
N GLU A 49 8.02 -4.60 -21.91
CA GLU A 49 7.88 -5.86 -22.64
C GLU A 49 8.60 -7.00 -21.91
N TYR A 50 9.80 -6.73 -21.38
CA TYR A 50 10.55 -7.70 -20.57
C TYR A 50 9.82 -8.10 -19.29
N LEU A 51 9.20 -7.15 -18.59
CA LEU A 51 8.40 -7.45 -17.40
C LEU A 51 7.08 -8.16 -17.74
N ASP A 52 6.46 -7.82 -18.85
CA ASP A 52 5.22 -8.45 -19.32
C ASP A 52 5.44 -9.94 -19.70
N ALA A 53 6.68 -10.36 -19.96
CA ALA A 53 7.01 -11.77 -20.18
C ALA A 53 6.87 -12.63 -18.90
N LYS A 54 6.95 -12.03 -17.69
CA LYS A 54 6.73 -12.71 -16.41
C LYS A 54 5.83 -11.89 -15.48
N PRO A 55 4.52 -11.84 -15.76
CA PRO A 55 3.57 -11.03 -15.01
C PRO A 55 3.43 -11.48 -13.55
N GLU A 56 3.73 -12.75 -13.25
CA GLU A 56 3.65 -13.32 -11.90
C GLU A 56 4.58 -12.60 -10.91
N LEU A 57 5.84 -12.32 -11.31
CA LEU A 57 6.80 -11.61 -10.46
C LEU A 57 6.34 -10.19 -10.12
N SER A 58 5.78 -9.48 -11.08
CA SER A 58 5.26 -8.12 -10.86
C SER A 58 4.00 -8.13 -9.98
N ALA A 59 3.15 -9.15 -10.12
CA ALA A 59 1.98 -9.35 -9.27
C ALA A 59 2.39 -9.69 -7.83
N GLU A 60 3.34 -10.60 -7.63
CA GLU A 60 3.87 -10.94 -6.31
C GLU A 60 4.50 -9.72 -5.61
N LEU A 61 5.33 -8.96 -6.33
CA LEU A 61 5.95 -7.75 -5.80
C LEU A 61 4.89 -6.73 -5.37
N SER A 62 3.89 -6.47 -6.21
CA SER A 62 2.83 -5.52 -5.90
C SER A 62 1.96 -5.96 -4.72
N ALA A 63 1.62 -7.25 -4.63
CA ALA A 63 0.87 -7.80 -3.51
C ALA A 63 1.66 -7.72 -2.19
N ALA A 64 2.97 -8.02 -2.23
CA ALA A 64 3.85 -7.92 -1.09
C ALA A 64 4.01 -6.46 -0.61
N GLN A 65 4.16 -5.52 -1.53
CA GLN A 65 4.24 -4.09 -1.23
C GLN A 65 2.95 -3.54 -0.61
N ARG A 66 1.77 -3.93 -1.12
CA ARG A 66 0.47 -3.55 -0.54
C ARG A 66 0.33 -4.04 0.90
N ARG A 67 0.67 -5.31 1.16
CA ARG A 67 0.64 -5.88 2.51
C ARG A 67 1.60 -5.16 3.46
N LYS A 68 2.83 -4.85 3.01
CA LYS A 68 3.82 -4.09 3.79
C LYS A 68 3.30 -2.71 4.16
N ARG A 69 2.66 -1.98 3.22
CA ARG A 69 2.06 -0.66 3.47
C ARG A 69 0.89 -0.73 4.46
N ALA A 70 -0.07 -1.62 4.22
CA ALA A 70 -1.21 -1.80 5.11
C ALA A 70 -0.78 -2.09 6.55
N GLN A 71 0.30 -2.86 6.71
CA GLN A 71 0.82 -3.19 8.02
C GLN A 71 1.56 -2.04 8.70
N LEU A 72 2.28 -1.22 7.93
CA LEU A 72 2.91 -0.02 8.48
C LEU A 72 1.88 0.99 8.99
N GLN A 73 0.71 1.08 8.34
CA GLN A 73 -0.39 1.94 8.77
C GLN A 73 -1.14 1.41 10.00
N SER A 74 -1.27 0.09 10.16
CA SER A 74 -2.02 -0.52 11.28
C SER A 74 -1.22 -0.70 12.57
N LYS A 75 0.09 -0.57 12.53
CA LYS A 75 1.00 -0.83 13.65
C LYS A 75 0.72 -0.07 14.95
N PRO A 76 0.45 1.25 14.96
CA PRO A 76 0.33 1.98 16.21
C PRO A 76 -0.89 1.55 17.01
N VAL A 77 -2.03 1.38 16.38
CA VAL A 77 -3.32 1.09 17.06
C VAL A 77 -3.27 -0.24 17.82
N TYR A 78 -2.75 -1.29 17.16
CA TYR A 78 -2.69 -2.62 17.76
C TYR A 78 -1.77 -2.69 18.99
N ARG A 79 -0.66 -1.97 18.98
CA ARG A 79 0.26 -1.86 20.13
C ARG A 79 -0.37 -1.13 21.29
N TYR A 80 -1.09 -0.04 21.03
CA TYR A 80 -1.79 0.71 22.06
C TYR A 80 -2.93 -0.11 22.70
N VAL A 81 -3.68 -0.86 21.89
CA VAL A 81 -4.73 -1.76 22.40
C VAL A 81 -4.12 -2.86 23.28
N ALA A 82 -3.05 -3.52 22.83
CA ALA A 82 -2.38 -4.54 23.62
C ALA A 82 -1.79 -3.99 24.92
N LEU A 83 -1.22 -2.78 24.89
CA LEU A 83 -0.71 -2.09 26.07
C LEU A 83 -1.84 -1.72 27.05
N ALA A 84 -2.97 -1.22 26.55
CA ALA A 84 -4.13 -0.89 27.38
C ALA A 84 -4.69 -2.14 28.08
N ILE A 85 -4.81 -3.26 27.38
CA ILE A 85 -5.24 -4.55 27.94
C ILE A 85 -4.26 -5.01 29.01
N PHE A 86 -2.96 -4.88 28.79
CA PHE A 86 -1.93 -5.22 29.77
C PHE A 86 -2.05 -4.37 31.05
N VAL A 87 -2.17 -3.05 30.91
CA VAL A 87 -2.31 -2.12 32.04
C VAL A 87 -3.56 -2.43 32.86
N LEU A 88 -4.69 -2.74 32.20
CA LEU A 88 -5.92 -3.14 32.90
C LEU A 88 -5.73 -4.45 33.68
N GLY A 89 -5.02 -5.43 33.12
CA GLY A 89 -4.69 -6.68 33.80
C GLY A 89 -3.83 -6.47 35.01
N VAL A 90 -2.80 -5.61 34.95
CA VAL A 90 -1.93 -5.26 36.06
C VAL A 90 -2.71 -4.51 37.16
N ALA A 91 -3.56 -3.55 36.78
CA ALA A 91 -4.39 -2.79 37.72
C ALA A 91 -5.38 -3.69 38.46
N ALA A 92 -6.03 -4.62 37.77
CA ALA A 92 -6.92 -5.61 38.38
C ALA A 92 -6.17 -6.53 39.34
N ALA A 93 -4.98 -6.98 39.02
CA ALA A 93 -4.15 -7.79 39.91
C ALA A 93 -3.72 -7.01 41.18
N ALA A 94 -3.25 -5.77 41.00
CA ALA A 94 -2.83 -4.90 42.09
C ALA A 94 -3.98 -4.59 43.05
N TYR A 95 -5.16 -4.25 42.53
CA TYR A 95 -6.35 -4.01 43.31
C TYR A 95 -6.83 -5.28 44.04
N GLY A 96 -6.75 -6.45 43.36
CA GLY A 96 -7.05 -7.73 44.01
C GLY A 96 -6.14 -8.03 45.19
N LEU A 97 -4.82 -7.82 45.05
CA LEU A 97 -3.85 -7.96 46.15
C LEU A 97 -4.14 -7.00 47.29
N TYR A 98 -4.35 -5.72 46.98
CA TYR A 98 -4.72 -4.71 48.01
C TYR A 98 -5.98 -5.13 48.77
N SER A 99 -7.00 -5.59 48.06
CA SER A 99 -8.28 -6.01 48.66
C SER A 99 -8.12 -7.22 49.59
N VAL A 100 -7.24 -8.17 49.26
CA VAL A 100 -6.89 -9.32 50.11
C VAL A 100 -6.20 -8.86 51.39
N PHE A 101 -5.20 -7.98 51.30
CA PHE A 101 -4.45 -7.50 52.45
C PHE A 101 -5.28 -6.60 53.37
N SER A 102 -6.20 -5.82 52.83
CA SER A 102 -7.08 -4.94 53.61
C SER A 102 -8.34 -5.63 54.16
N HIS A 103 -8.53 -6.92 53.87
CA HIS A 103 -9.71 -7.69 54.25
C HIS A 103 -11.06 -7.03 53.89
N THR A 104 -11.08 -6.23 52.81
CA THR A 104 -12.22 -5.39 52.43
C THR A 104 -13.19 -6.07 51.44
N GLY A 105 -12.91 -7.26 50.99
CA GLY A 105 -13.73 -7.96 49.96
C GLY A 105 -14.19 -9.35 50.38
N SER A 106 -15.22 -9.87 49.72
CA SER A 106 -15.60 -11.28 49.81
C SER A 106 -14.74 -12.17 48.90
N TYR A 107 -14.65 -13.46 49.23
CA TYR A 107 -13.92 -14.43 48.39
C TYR A 107 -14.32 -14.40 46.91
N GLY A 108 -15.60 -14.18 46.60
CA GLY A 108 -16.09 -14.06 45.26
C GLY A 108 -15.50 -12.88 44.46
N VAL A 109 -15.29 -11.75 45.13
CA VAL A 109 -14.63 -10.56 44.54
C VAL A 109 -13.17 -10.86 44.22
N TYR A 110 -12.45 -11.55 45.11
CA TYR A 110 -11.05 -11.92 44.88
C TYR A 110 -10.92 -12.86 43.65
N PHE A 111 -11.76 -13.90 43.58
CA PHE A 111 -11.77 -14.79 42.42
C PHE A 111 -12.09 -14.07 41.12
N ALA A 112 -13.04 -13.13 41.12
CA ALA A 112 -13.37 -12.34 39.93
C ALA A 112 -12.18 -11.46 39.51
N LEU A 113 -11.55 -10.72 40.41
CA LEU A 113 -10.42 -9.84 40.10
C LEU A 113 -9.21 -10.59 39.58
N PHE A 114 -8.84 -11.70 40.20
CA PHE A 114 -7.72 -12.51 39.74
C PHE A 114 -8.06 -13.24 38.44
N GLY A 115 -9.31 -13.68 38.21
CA GLY A 115 -9.78 -14.23 36.96
C GLY A 115 -9.70 -13.21 35.83
N PHE A 116 -10.16 -11.99 36.02
CA PHE A 116 -10.02 -10.91 35.04
C PHE A 116 -8.56 -10.60 34.76
N ALA A 117 -7.73 -10.44 35.79
CA ALA A 117 -6.31 -10.19 35.65
C ALA A 117 -5.63 -11.27 34.80
N ALA A 118 -5.91 -12.54 35.06
CA ALA A 118 -5.36 -13.66 34.32
C ALA A 118 -5.77 -13.63 32.83
N ILE A 119 -7.06 -13.37 32.55
CA ILE A 119 -7.57 -13.27 31.17
C ILE A 119 -6.90 -12.13 30.42
N PHE A 120 -6.81 -10.94 31.01
CA PHE A 120 -6.20 -9.78 30.35
C PHE A 120 -4.69 -9.94 30.13
N LEU A 121 -3.96 -10.46 31.12
CA LEU A 121 -2.53 -10.71 30.98
C LEU A 121 -2.22 -11.80 29.96
N PHE A 122 -3.00 -12.89 29.97
CA PHE A 122 -2.87 -13.96 28.98
C PHE A 122 -3.19 -13.47 27.56
N SER A 123 -4.27 -12.69 27.41
CA SER A 123 -4.65 -12.10 26.12
C SER A 123 -3.55 -11.17 25.58
N SER A 124 -3.01 -10.27 26.41
CA SER A 124 -1.94 -9.36 26.00
C SER A 124 -0.66 -10.11 25.65
N TYR A 125 -0.31 -11.14 26.41
CA TYR A 125 0.84 -12.00 26.13
C TYR A 125 0.74 -12.70 24.77
N ASN A 126 -0.44 -13.19 24.40
CA ASN A 126 -0.65 -13.84 23.10
C ASN A 126 -0.76 -12.84 21.94
N MET A 127 -1.31 -11.65 22.15
CA MET A 127 -1.47 -10.63 21.11
C MET A 127 -0.13 -10.08 20.62
N LEU A 128 0.82 -9.81 21.51
CA LEU A 128 2.10 -9.20 21.15
C LEU A 128 2.99 -10.09 20.28
N PRO A 129 3.25 -11.37 20.62
CA PRO A 129 4.07 -12.25 19.78
C PRO A 129 3.44 -12.57 18.44
N THR A 130 2.11 -12.81 18.39
CA THR A 130 1.38 -13.11 17.15
C THR A 130 1.48 -11.94 16.17
N ALA A 131 1.30 -10.71 16.64
CA ALA A 131 1.48 -9.52 15.82
C ALA A 131 2.92 -9.37 15.33
N HIS A 132 3.91 -9.65 16.18
CA HIS A 132 5.33 -9.59 15.81
C HIS A 132 5.69 -10.64 14.76
N ASN A 133 5.25 -11.88 14.93
CA ASN A 133 5.52 -12.98 14.00
C ASN A 133 4.87 -12.74 12.63
N ASN A 134 3.62 -12.27 12.59
CA ASN A 134 2.95 -11.90 11.35
C ASN A 134 3.68 -10.75 10.64
N ASN A 135 4.16 -9.76 11.40
CA ASN A 135 4.95 -8.67 10.87
C ASN A 135 6.23 -9.15 10.21
N ASN A 136 6.97 -10.01 10.87
CA ASN A 136 8.22 -10.57 10.35
C ASN A 136 7.96 -11.44 9.11
N ALA A 137 6.88 -12.23 9.09
CA ALA A 137 6.52 -13.03 7.94
C ALA A 137 6.18 -12.18 6.70
N ILE A 138 5.44 -11.06 6.89
CA ILE A 138 5.10 -10.15 5.79
C ILE A 138 6.34 -9.40 5.29
N MET A 139 7.21 -8.94 6.19
CA MET A 139 8.47 -8.30 5.81
C MET A 139 9.36 -9.27 5.02
N LYS A 140 9.56 -10.49 5.51
CA LYS A 140 10.35 -11.53 4.81
C LYS A 140 9.78 -11.87 3.43
N ARG A 141 8.44 -11.91 3.28
CA ARG A 141 7.81 -12.12 1.95
C ARG A 141 8.04 -10.95 1.01
N ALA A 142 7.98 -9.72 1.52
CA ALA A 142 8.26 -8.53 0.72
C ALA A 142 9.71 -8.50 0.25
N ASP A 143 10.65 -8.79 1.15
CA ASP A 143 12.08 -8.84 0.84
C ASP A 143 12.40 -9.97 -0.15
N LYS A 144 11.74 -11.13 -0.02
CA LYS A 144 11.87 -12.24 -0.98
C LYS A 144 11.34 -11.87 -2.36
N ALA A 145 10.18 -11.24 -2.45
CA ALA A 145 9.60 -10.80 -3.72
C ALA A 145 10.47 -9.72 -4.40
N GLU A 146 11.04 -8.81 -3.60
CA GLU A 146 11.97 -7.80 -4.10
C GLU A 146 13.28 -8.42 -4.59
N ALA A 147 13.85 -9.39 -3.86
CA ALA A 147 15.05 -10.11 -4.27
C ALA A 147 14.83 -10.91 -5.56
N ALA A 148 13.68 -11.58 -5.70
CA ALA A 148 13.32 -12.31 -6.91
C ALA A 148 13.18 -11.37 -8.12
N MET A 149 12.56 -10.20 -7.94
CA MET A 149 12.47 -9.18 -9.00
C MET A 149 13.86 -8.59 -9.32
N ALA A 150 14.69 -8.33 -8.31
CA ALA A 150 16.04 -7.82 -8.50
C ALA A 150 16.91 -8.80 -9.31
N GLU A 151 16.81 -10.09 -9.02
CA GLU A 151 17.52 -11.13 -9.77
C GLU A 151 17.01 -11.21 -11.22
N TYR A 152 15.70 -11.15 -11.43
CA TYR A 152 15.13 -11.14 -12.77
C TYR A 152 15.58 -9.93 -13.60
N VAL A 153 15.52 -8.74 -13.02
CA VAL A 153 15.91 -7.48 -13.66
C VAL A 153 17.42 -7.44 -13.98
N LYS A 154 18.25 -8.11 -13.20
CA LYS A 154 19.70 -8.23 -13.43
C LYS A 154 20.05 -8.95 -14.73
N HIS A 155 19.17 -9.86 -15.17
CA HIS A 155 19.32 -10.58 -16.45
C HIS A 155 18.67 -9.87 -17.64
N TYR A 156 18.39 -8.56 -17.51
CA TYR A 156 17.83 -7.78 -18.61
C TYR A 156 18.79 -7.71 -19.81
N PRO A 157 18.37 -8.11 -21.04
CA PRO A 157 19.27 -8.32 -22.17
C PRO A 157 19.81 -7.04 -22.81
N HIS A 158 19.22 -5.88 -22.50
CA HIS A 158 19.56 -4.59 -23.11
C HIS A 158 20.40 -3.68 -22.22
N GLY A 159 21.19 -4.23 -21.31
CA GLY A 159 22.05 -3.47 -20.39
C GLY A 159 21.46 -3.28 -19.02
N ALA A 160 21.69 -2.11 -18.40
CA ALA A 160 21.13 -1.81 -17.09
C ALA A 160 19.63 -1.57 -17.19
N PHE A 161 18.85 -2.20 -16.27
CA PHE A 161 17.41 -1.95 -16.22
C PHE A 161 17.14 -0.48 -15.81
N PRO A 162 16.21 0.24 -16.47
CA PRO A 162 16.09 1.69 -16.34
C PRO A 162 15.63 2.18 -14.95
N VAL A 163 15.05 1.32 -14.14
CA VAL A 163 14.57 1.64 -12.80
C VAL A 163 15.01 0.61 -11.77
N LYS A 164 15.03 0.99 -10.49
CA LYS A 164 15.33 0.05 -9.39
C LYS A 164 14.26 -1.05 -9.32
N SER A 165 14.64 -2.25 -8.88
CA SER A 165 13.78 -3.43 -8.74
C SER A 165 12.46 -3.14 -8.01
N TRP A 166 12.49 -2.25 -7.00
CA TRP A 166 11.32 -1.82 -6.27
C TRP A 166 10.24 -1.13 -7.12
N TYR A 167 10.64 -0.45 -8.19
CA TYR A 167 9.76 0.23 -9.15
C TYR A 167 9.55 -0.57 -10.44
N ALA A 168 10.14 -1.76 -10.56
CA ALA A 168 10.04 -2.62 -11.72
C ALA A 168 8.64 -3.26 -11.81
N HIS A 169 7.67 -2.48 -12.27
CA HIS A 169 6.29 -2.90 -12.45
C HIS A 169 5.73 -2.32 -13.74
N PRO A 170 5.03 -3.10 -14.58
CA PRO A 170 4.51 -2.65 -15.87
C PRO A 170 3.67 -1.39 -15.80
N ILE A 171 2.85 -1.24 -14.74
CA ILE A 171 2.01 -0.06 -14.51
C ILE A 171 2.87 1.18 -14.22
N VAL A 172 3.96 1.04 -13.46
CA VAL A 172 4.86 2.16 -13.18
C VAL A 172 5.55 2.62 -14.46
N LEU A 173 6.08 1.67 -15.25
CA LEU A 173 6.70 1.99 -16.53
C LEU A 173 5.72 2.65 -17.51
N LYS A 174 4.45 2.17 -17.56
CA LYS A 174 3.41 2.80 -18.35
C LYS A 174 3.17 4.25 -17.95
N ARG A 175 3.03 4.52 -16.64
CA ARG A 175 2.85 5.89 -16.13
C ARG A 175 4.06 6.80 -16.43
N MET A 176 5.26 6.23 -16.43
CA MET A 176 6.47 6.97 -16.84
C MET A 176 6.44 7.30 -18.33
N MET A 177 6.01 6.38 -19.17
CA MET A 177 5.81 6.64 -20.61
C MET A 177 4.73 7.71 -20.82
N ASP A 178 3.59 7.60 -20.14
CA ASP A 178 2.52 8.60 -20.19
C ASP A 178 3.05 10.00 -19.79
N ALA A 179 3.91 10.09 -18.76
CA ALA A 179 4.50 11.36 -18.32
C ALA A 179 5.45 11.97 -19.37
N ILE A 180 6.19 11.15 -20.11
CA ILE A 180 7.04 11.61 -21.22
C ILE A 180 6.19 12.04 -22.42
N GLU A 181 5.17 11.26 -22.77
CA GLU A 181 4.24 11.59 -23.85
C GLU A 181 3.43 12.85 -23.59
N GLU A 182 3.11 13.14 -22.33
CA GLU A 182 2.45 14.37 -21.88
C GLU A 182 3.40 15.59 -21.84
N GLY A 183 4.70 15.39 -22.07
CA GLY A 183 5.71 16.45 -22.01
C GLY A 183 6.10 16.87 -20.58
N ASN A 184 5.72 16.10 -19.57
CA ASN A 184 6.03 16.36 -18.16
C ASN A 184 7.45 15.89 -17.77
N ALA A 185 8.10 15.10 -18.62
CA ALA A 185 9.46 14.60 -18.45
C ALA A 185 10.10 14.32 -19.80
N VAL A 186 11.41 14.39 -19.86
CA VAL A 186 12.20 14.06 -21.06
C VAL A 186 13.04 12.80 -20.85
N THR A 187 13.53 12.65 -19.62
CA THR A 187 14.42 11.55 -19.25
C THR A 187 13.74 10.54 -18.34
N VAL A 188 14.27 9.31 -18.29
CA VAL A 188 13.77 8.25 -17.41
C VAL A 188 13.77 8.65 -15.93
N PRO A 189 14.84 9.28 -15.37
CA PRO A 189 14.81 9.74 -13.98
C PRO A 189 13.72 10.77 -13.70
N GLU A 190 13.54 11.76 -14.59
CA GLU A 190 12.49 12.78 -14.46
C GLU A 190 11.09 12.15 -14.49
N ALA A 191 10.86 11.21 -15.40
CA ALA A 191 9.61 10.49 -15.49
C ALA A 191 9.30 9.70 -14.20
N LEU A 192 10.32 9.07 -13.60
CA LEU A 192 10.17 8.38 -12.33
C LEU A 192 9.82 9.37 -11.20
N ASP A 193 10.44 10.52 -11.15
CA ASP A 193 10.19 11.53 -10.12
C ASP A 193 8.81 12.17 -10.29
N ALA A 194 8.35 12.40 -11.52
CA ALA A 194 6.99 12.84 -11.83
C ALA A 194 5.95 11.82 -11.33
N VAL A 195 6.17 10.52 -11.55
CA VAL A 195 5.29 9.44 -11.03
C VAL A 195 5.30 9.40 -9.51
N LYS A 196 6.47 9.55 -8.86
CA LYS A 196 6.56 9.61 -7.39
C LYS A 196 5.83 10.80 -6.80
N ALA A 197 5.98 11.99 -7.40
CA ALA A 197 5.29 13.20 -6.96
C ALA A 197 3.77 13.03 -7.05
N ARG A 198 3.26 12.47 -8.15
CA ARG A 198 1.84 12.18 -8.33
C ARG A 198 1.31 11.15 -7.33
N LEU A 199 2.09 10.10 -7.02
CA LEU A 199 1.72 9.12 -5.99
C LEU A 199 1.70 9.73 -4.59
N LYS A 200 2.60 10.68 -4.32
CA LYS A 200 2.64 11.39 -3.03
C LYS A 200 1.45 12.33 -2.88
N SER A 201 1.03 13.06 -3.91
CA SER A 201 -0.16 13.92 -3.89
C SER A 201 -1.44 13.09 -3.66
N LEU A 202 -1.61 11.97 -4.37
CA LEU A 202 -2.75 11.08 -4.18
C LEU A 202 -2.84 10.51 -2.75
N ASN A 203 -1.71 10.20 -2.13
CA ASN A 203 -1.70 9.75 -0.74
C ASN A 203 -2.00 10.89 0.25
N ALA A 204 -1.66 12.13 -0.07
CA ALA A 204 -2.01 13.29 0.74
C ALA A 204 -3.51 13.60 0.64
N ASP A 205 -4.10 13.49 -0.55
CA ASP A 205 -5.53 13.70 -0.77
C ASP A 205 -6.39 12.68 -0.02
N VAL A 206 -5.97 11.41 0.01
CA VAL A 206 -6.65 10.34 0.77
C VAL A 206 -6.58 10.57 2.29
N GLN A 207 -5.53 11.23 2.79
CA GLN A 207 -5.42 11.57 4.22
C GLN A 207 -6.34 12.72 4.63
N VAL A 208 -6.60 13.67 3.73
CA VAL A 208 -7.49 14.81 3.99
C VAL A 208 -8.97 14.39 3.99
N GLU A 209 -9.35 13.35 3.25
CA GLU A 209 -10.73 12.82 3.27
C GLU A 209 -11.04 11.96 4.52
N GLN A 210 -10.04 11.63 5.36
CA GLN A 210 -10.20 10.83 6.58
C GLN A 210 -10.17 11.64 7.87
N GLU A 211 -9.98 12.96 7.83
CA GLU A 211 -10.15 13.90 8.93
C GLU A 211 -11.55 14.56 8.90
#